data_aaa44eb3978d6e391a61512b90c51878
#
_entry.id   aaa44eb3978d6e391a61512b90c51878
#
_cell.length_a   1.000
_cell.length_b   1.000
_cell.length_c   1.000
_cell.angle_alpha   90.00
_cell.angle_beta   90.00
_cell.angle_gamma   90.00
#
_symmetry.space_group_name_H-M   'P 1'
#
loop_
_entity.id
_entity.type
_entity.pdbx_description
1 polymer ?
#
loop_
_entity_poly.entity_id
_entity_poly.type
_entity_poly.pdbx_seq_one_letter_code
_entity_poly.pdbx_strand_id
1 'polypeptide(L)'
;MTNNKIRQYKKDMEFSYTLGVYPTIELLKHAPQRAMQVFISPNGDRNEGISYIKDLCRKHAITVDVSERVFNIVADKTNIYAVGVFKKFKSELKTDENTVVLYKPADSGNLGTIIRTMQGFGINNLAIIEP
;
A
#
# COMPACT_ATOMS: atom_id res chain seq x y z
N MET A 1 -1.82 10.06 -17.85
CA MET A 1 -0.54 9.80 -17.16
C MET A 1 -0.23 10.96 -16.24
N THR A 2 -0.40 10.79 -14.98
CA THR A 2 -0.05 11.81 -14.00
C THR A 2 1.48 11.82 -13.87
N ASN A 3 2.11 12.95 -14.20
CA ASN A 3 3.56 13.17 -14.10
C ASN A 3 4.05 13.22 -12.64
N ASN A 4 3.56 12.35 -11.79
CA ASN A 4 4.06 12.25 -10.43
C ASN A 4 5.42 11.54 -10.44
N LYS A 5 6.46 12.35 -10.45
CA LYS A 5 7.83 11.87 -10.38
C LYS A 5 8.01 11.00 -9.13
N ILE A 6 8.35 9.74 -9.32
CA ILE A 6 8.63 8.83 -8.21
C ILE A 6 9.79 9.39 -7.38
N ARG A 7 9.57 9.53 -6.09
CA ARG A 7 10.50 10.06 -5.11
C ARG A 7 10.31 9.39 -3.76
N GLN A 8 11.29 9.53 -2.90
CA GLN A 8 11.19 9.03 -1.53
C GLN A 8 9.95 9.61 -0.84
N TYR A 9 9.25 8.77 -0.08
CA TYR A 9 8.00 9.14 0.57
C TYR A 9 8.18 10.30 1.55
N LYS A 10 7.25 11.25 1.49
CA LYS A 10 7.08 12.34 2.47
C LYS A 10 5.62 12.48 2.84
N LYS A 11 5.35 12.88 4.07
CA LYS A 11 3.97 12.99 4.60
C LYS A 11 3.07 13.96 3.82
N ASP A 12 3.65 14.99 3.21
CA ASP A 12 2.94 16.04 2.44
C ASP A 12 2.57 15.60 1.02
N MET A 13 3.04 14.45 0.56
CA MET A 13 2.71 13.94 -0.78
C MET A 13 1.24 13.52 -0.85
N GLU A 14 0.60 13.73 -2.00
CA GLU A 14 -0.78 13.29 -2.27
C GLU A 14 -0.90 11.79 -2.55
N PHE A 15 0.21 11.12 -2.82
CA PHE A 15 0.29 9.70 -3.09
C PHE A 15 1.24 9.00 -2.13
N SER A 16 1.08 7.69 -2.04
CA SER A 16 1.91 6.82 -1.22
C SER A 16 2.20 5.51 -1.97
N TYR A 17 2.98 4.64 -1.34
CA TYR A 17 3.43 3.39 -1.96
C TYR A 17 3.03 2.18 -1.12
N THR A 18 2.60 1.12 -1.80
CA THR A 18 2.63 -0.21 -1.20
C THR A 18 4.01 -0.82 -1.44
N LEU A 19 4.63 -1.35 -0.42
CA LEU A 19 5.98 -1.93 -0.51
C LEU A 19 5.91 -3.44 -0.36
N GLY A 20 5.95 -4.14 -1.47
CA GLY A 20 5.95 -5.59 -1.52
C GLY A 20 4.80 -6.16 -2.35
N VAL A 21 4.92 -7.45 -2.66
CA VAL A 21 3.94 -8.18 -3.49
C VAL A 21 2.58 -8.24 -2.79
N TYR A 22 2.55 -8.65 -1.54
CA TYR A 22 1.29 -8.82 -0.80
C TYR A 22 0.51 -7.51 -0.62
N PRO A 23 1.12 -6.41 -0.11
CA PRO A 23 0.42 -5.14 0.00
C PRO A 23 -0.08 -4.60 -1.35
N THR A 24 0.66 -4.84 -2.42
CA THR A 24 0.25 -4.41 -3.77
C THR A 24 -0.96 -5.21 -4.25
N ILE A 25 -1.01 -6.51 -4.01
CA ILE A 25 -2.19 -7.33 -4.30
C ILE A 25 -3.40 -6.81 -3.52
N GLU A 26 -3.25 -6.51 -2.24
CA GLU A 26 -4.34 -6.00 -1.40
C GLU A 26 -4.88 -4.66 -1.92
N LEU A 27 -3.99 -3.75 -2.33
CA LEU A 27 -4.39 -2.50 -2.98
C LEU A 27 -5.26 -2.76 -4.23
N LEU A 28 -4.79 -3.65 -5.11
CA LEU A 28 -5.45 -3.93 -6.39
C LEU A 28 -6.78 -4.69 -6.22
N LYS A 29 -6.92 -5.48 -5.18
CA LYS A 29 -8.16 -6.19 -4.87
C LYS A 29 -9.22 -5.30 -4.23
N HIS A 30 -8.83 -4.42 -3.32
CA HIS A 30 -9.76 -3.69 -2.47
C HIS A 30 -9.94 -2.22 -2.85
N ALA A 31 -8.95 -1.60 -3.49
CA ALA A 31 -9.01 -0.20 -3.88
C ALA A 31 -8.34 0.07 -5.23
N PRO A 32 -8.67 -0.69 -6.29
CA PRO A 32 -8.02 -0.52 -7.60
C PRO A 32 -8.22 0.88 -8.18
N GLN A 33 -9.33 1.54 -7.87
CA GLN A 33 -9.61 2.90 -8.31
C GLN A 33 -8.64 3.95 -7.76
N ARG A 34 -7.90 3.62 -6.71
CA ARG A 34 -6.88 4.50 -6.12
C ARG A 34 -5.47 4.21 -6.65
N ALA A 35 -5.27 3.06 -7.24
CA ALA A 35 -3.99 2.67 -7.81
C ALA A 35 -3.70 3.51 -9.05
N MET A 36 -2.54 4.15 -9.07
CA MET A 36 -2.09 5.01 -10.16
C MET A 36 -1.17 4.28 -11.11
N GLN A 37 -0.29 3.45 -10.58
CA GLN A 37 0.70 2.69 -11.32
C GLN A 37 1.27 1.58 -10.44
N VAL A 38 1.78 0.53 -11.07
CA VAL A 38 2.52 -0.54 -10.40
C VAL A 38 3.88 -0.70 -11.04
N PHE A 39 4.90 -0.87 -10.21
CA PHE A 39 6.26 -1.19 -10.63
C PHE A 39 6.64 -2.58 -10.17
N ILE A 40 7.33 -3.30 -11.04
CA ILE A 40 7.84 -4.65 -10.75
C ILE A 40 9.36 -4.63 -10.85
N SER A 41 10.02 -5.28 -9.89
CA SER A 41 11.46 -5.44 -9.92
C SER A 41 11.87 -6.38 -11.07
N PRO A 42 12.97 -6.11 -11.76
CA PRO A 42 13.52 -7.05 -12.76
C PRO A 42 13.81 -8.44 -12.18
N ASN A 43 14.04 -8.54 -10.87
CA ASN A 43 14.31 -9.79 -10.16
C ASN A 43 13.05 -10.54 -9.70
N GLY A 44 11.86 -10.02 -10.02
CA GLY A 44 10.58 -10.55 -9.52
C GLY A 44 9.94 -11.64 -10.38
N ASP A 45 10.49 -12.00 -11.52
CA ASP A 45 9.82 -12.86 -12.53
C ASP A 45 9.47 -14.28 -12.05
N ARG A 46 10.11 -14.76 -10.98
CA ARG A 46 9.85 -16.10 -10.42
C ARG A 46 8.80 -16.12 -9.32
N ASN A 47 8.21 -14.99 -8.99
CA ASN A 47 7.21 -14.88 -7.93
C ASN A 47 5.81 -15.02 -8.53
N GLU A 48 5.04 -16.01 -8.07
CA GLU A 48 3.65 -16.23 -8.52
C GLU A 48 2.75 -15.01 -8.27
N GLY A 49 3.00 -14.28 -7.19
CA GLY A 49 2.28 -13.05 -6.88
C GLY A 49 2.46 -11.97 -7.94
N ILE A 50 3.59 -11.91 -8.61
CA ILE A 50 3.83 -10.96 -9.70
C ILE A 50 2.91 -11.24 -10.88
N SER A 51 2.73 -12.49 -11.27
CA SER A 51 1.78 -12.88 -12.31
C SER A 51 0.36 -12.45 -11.95
N TYR A 52 -0.04 -12.65 -10.72
CA TYR A 52 -1.34 -12.23 -10.21
C TYR A 52 -1.50 -10.70 -10.22
N ILE A 53 -0.46 -9.95 -9.84
CA ILE A 53 -0.46 -8.49 -9.93
C ILE A 53 -0.67 -8.03 -11.38
N LYS A 54 0.03 -8.63 -12.32
CA LYS A 54 -0.13 -8.31 -13.76
C LYS A 54 -1.56 -8.53 -14.25
N ASP A 55 -2.18 -9.63 -13.83
CA ASP A 55 -3.57 -9.94 -14.17
C ASP A 55 -4.56 -8.93 -13.58
N LEU A 56 -4.39 -8.56 -12.32
CA LEU A 56 -5.20 -7.55 -11.65
C LEU A 56 -5.05 -6.17 -12.31
N CYS A 57 -3.83 -5.78 -12.67
CA CYS A 57 -3.56 -4.52 -13.37
C CYS A 57 -4.21 -4.50 -14.75
N ARG A 58 -4.15 -5.61 -15.48
CA ARG A 58 -4.83 -5.73 -16.77
C ARG A 58 -6.34 -5.60 -16.63
N LYS A 59 -6.92 -6.26 -15.64
CA LYS A 59 -8.35 -6.18 -15.34
C LYS A 59 -8.83 -4.75 -15.05
N HIS A 60 -8.02 -3.97 -14.34
CA HIS A 60 -8.37 -2.61 -13.90
C HIS A 60 -7.73 -1.50 -14.75
N ALA A 61 -7.11 -1.82 -15.88
CA ALA A 61 -6.42 -0.88 -16.76
C ALA A 61 -5.35 -0.03 -16.04
N ILE A 62 -4.58 -0.66 -15.16
CA ILE A 62 -3.48 -0.02 -14.43
C ILE A 62 -2.16 -0.34 -15.13
N THR A 63 -1.35 0.69 -15.37
CA THR A 63 -0.05 0.54 -16.02
C THR A 63 0.94 -0.19 -15.11
N VAL A 64 1.64 -1.17 -15.68
CA VAL A 64 2.72 -1.91 -15.02
C VAL A 64 4.02 -1.67 -15.75
N ASP A 65 5.03 -1.21 -15.05
CA ASP A 65 6.38 -1.02 -15.58
C ASP A 65 7.41 -1.82 -14.77
N VAL A 66 8.43 -2.32 -15.47
CA VAL A 66 9.58 -2.94 -14.82
C VAL A 66 10.64 -1.85 -14.60
N SER A 67 11.10 -1.67 -13.37
CA SER A 67 12.06 -0.61 -13.04
C SER A 67 12.88 -0.95 -11.79
N GLU A 68 14.17 -1.08 -11.95
CA GLU A 68 15.09 -1.19 -10.82
C GLU A 68 15.23 0.13 -10.07
N ARG A 69 15.22 1.24 -10.81
CA ARG A 69 15.38 2.59 -10.24
C ARG A 69 14.33 2.92 -9.18
N VAL A 70 13.07 2.57 -9.43
CA VAL A 70 11.98 2.85 -8.48
C VAL A 70 12.24 2.18 -7.14
N PHE A 71 12.67 0.94 -7.16
CA PHE A 71 12.98 0.18 -5.94
C PHE A 71 14.13 0.80 -5.15
N ASN A 72 15.13 1.32 -5.81
CA ASN A 72 16.25 2.02 -5.17
C ASN A 72 15.81 3.33 -4.50
N ILE A 73 14.77 3.97 -4.99
CA ILE A 73 14.25 5.23 -4.45
C ILE A 73 13.31 5.00 -3.27
N VAL A 74 12.40 4.03 -3.37
CA VAL A 74 11.27 3.89 -2.45
C VAL A 74 11.44 2.80 -1.41
N ALA A 75 12.33 1.86 -1.61
CA ALA A 75 12.48 0.68 -0.76
C ALA A 75 13.86 0.62 -0.10
N ASP A 76 13.86 0.61 1.23
CA ASP A 76 15.07 0.40 2.03
C ASP A 76 15.40 -1.09 2.22
N LYS A 77 14.52 -1.98 1.75
CA LYS A 77 14.64 -3.44 1.94
C LYS A 77 14.91 -4.15 0.62
N THR A 78 15.78 -5.16 0.66
CA THR A 78 16.22 -5.90 -0.52
C THR A 78 15.21 -6.90 -1.09
N ASN A 79 14.18 -7.26 -0.34
CA ASN A 79 13.22 -8.32 -0.70
C ASN A 79 11.85 -7.78 -1.13
N ILE A 80 11.84 -6.63 -1.80
CA ILE A 80 10.62 -6.02 -2.33
C ILE A 80 10.64 -6.16 -3.85
N TYR A 81 9.63 -6.85 -4.41
CA TYR A 81 9.55 -7.14 -5.84
C TYR A 81 8.42 -6.43 -6.57
N ALA A 82 7.52 -5.79 -5.82
CA ALA A 82 6.44 -4.99 -6.36
C ALA A 82 6.22 -3.73 -5.53
N VAL A 83 5.89 -2.64 -6.20
CA VAL A 83 5.51 -1.36 -5.60
C VAL A 83 4.26 -0.85 -6.30
N GLY A 84 3.21 -0.60 -5.54
CA GLY A 84 2.02 0.10 -6.03
C GLY A 84 2.08 1.57 -5.63
N VAL A 85 1.76 2.45 -6.56
CA VAL A 85 1.57 3.87 -6.31
C VAL A 85 0.08 4.14 -6.21
N PHE A 86 -0.38 4.73 -5.13
CA PHE A 86 -1.79 5.01 -4.92
C PHE A 86 -2.03 6.41 -4.39
N LYS A 87 -3.18 6.98 -4.77
CA LYS A 87 -3.64 8.26 -4.25
C LYS A 87 -4.09 8.09 -2.81
N LYS A 88 -3.56 8.93 -1.92
CA LYS A 88 -3.98 8.97 -0.52
C LYS A 88 -5.47 9.32 -0.41
N PHE A 89 -6.10 8.83 0.62
CA PHE A 89 -7.49 9.13 0.92
C PHE A 89 -7.65 9.47 2.40
N LYS A 90 -8.71 10.18 2.68
CA LYS A 90 -9.12 10.50 4.05
C LYS A 90 -10.34 9.68 4.40
N SER A 91 -10.38 9.18 5.62
CA SER A 91 -11.54 8.53 6.21
C SER A 91 -11.97 9.31 7.43
N GLU A 92 -13.25 9.30 7.73
CA GLU A 92 -13.81 9.89 8.94
C GLU A 92 -14.16 8.79 9.94
N LEU A 93 -14.01 9.10 11.22
CA LEU A 93 -14.45 8.20 12.28
C LEU A 93 -15.99 8.20 12.35
N LYS A 94 -16.54 7.02 12.48
CA LYS A 94 -17.97 6.87 12.76
C LYS A 94 -18.20 7.05 14.25
N THR A 95 -18.97 8.05 14.63
CA THR A 95 -19.19 8.44 16.04
C THR A 95 -20.11 7.50 16.80
N ASP A 96 -20.85 6.64 16.11
CA ASP A 96 -21.77 5.66 16.66
C ASP A 96 -21.20 4.24 16.78
N GLU A 97 -19.93 4.06 16.48
CA GLU A 97 -19.25 2.77 16.55
C GLU A 97 -18.07 2.80 17.55
N ASN A 98 -17.75 1.62 18.08
CA ASN A 98 -16.58 1.46 18.93
C ASN A 98 -15.31 1.83 18.17
N THR A 99 -14.43 2.57 18.83
CA THR A 99 -13.18 3.07 18.23
C THR A 99 -11.98 2.61 19.06
N VAL A 100 -10.98 2.08 18.38
CA VAL A 100 -9.65 1.89 18.97
C VAL A 100 -8.83 3.14 18.71
N VAL A 101 -8.22 3.68 19.75
CA VAL A 101 -7.35 4.85 19.66
C VAL A 101 -5.92 4.42 20.00
N LEU A 102 -5.01 4.68 19.09
CA LEU A 102 -3.57 4.42 19.29
C LEU A 102 -2.83 5.75 19.41
N TYR A 103 -1.99 5.85 20.41
CA TYR A 103 -1.14 7.01 20.62
C TYR A 103 0.33 6.64 20.32
N LYS A 104 0.94 7.36 19.38
CA LYS A 104 2.34 7.16 18.95
C LYS A 104 2.70 5.69 18.68
N PRO A 105 1.97 4.96 17.85
CA PRO A 105 2.37 3.59 17.52
C PRO A 105 3.66 3.63 16.69
N ALA A 106 4.76 3.15 17.26
CA ALA A 106 6.08 3.22 16.64
C ALA A 106 6.43 1.99 15.79
N ASP A 107 5.81 0.85 16.06
CA ASP A 107 6.11 -0.43 15.41
C ASP A 107 5.00 -0.80 14.42
N SER A 108 5.37 -0.88 13.13
CA SER A 108 4.43 -1.21 12.05
C SER A 108 3.90 -2.65 12.15
N GLY A 109 4.70 -3.59 12.67
CA GLY A 109 4.27 -4.96 12.90
C GLY A 109 3.20 -5.05 13.98
N ASN A 110 3.37 -4.31 15.08
CA ASN A 110 2.37 -4.22 16.13
C ASN A 110 1.09 -3.54 15.63
N LEU A 111 1.21 -2.49 14.85
CA LEU A 111 0.05 -1.82 14.23
C LEU A 111 -0.74 -2.80 13.35
N GLY A 112 -0.07 -3.55 12.49
CA GLY A 112 -0.72 -4.57 11.66
C GLY A 112 -1.43 -5.65 12.47
N THR A 113 -0.82 -6.11 13.56
CA THR A 113 -1.41 -7.09 14.48
C THR A 113 -2.66 -6.53 15.17
N ILE A 114 -2.62 -5.28 15.60
CA ILE A 114 -3.77 -4.61 16.23
C ILE A 114 -4.93 -4.51 15.22
N ILE A 115 -4.66 -4.06 14.00
CA ILE A 115 -5.68 -3.95 12.94
C ILE A 115 -6.31 -5.30 12.66
N ARG A 116 -5.52 -6.36 12.56
CA ARG A 116 -6.01 -7.71 12.33
C ARG A 116 -6.89 -8.20 13.48
N THR A 117 -6.50 -7.93 14.72
CA THR A 117 -7.28 -8.24 15.91
C THR A 117 -8.60 -7.48 15.94
N MET A 118 -8.59 -6.19 15.59
CA MET A 118 -9.79 -5.38 15.45
C MET A 118 -10.79 -6.00 14.46
N GLN A 119 -10.32 -6.43 13.31
CA GLN A 119 -11.16 -7.11 12.31
C GLN A 119 -11.80 -8.38 12.87
N GLY A 120 -11.05 -9.17 13.62
CA GLY A 120 -11.56 -10.38 14.28
C GLY A 120 -12.70 -10.10 15.27
N PHE A 121 -12.70 -8.92 15.91
CA PHE A 121 -13.75 -8.48 16.82
C PHE A 121 -14.83 -7.58 16.17
N GLY A 122 -14.77 -7.40 14.85
CA GLY A 122 -15.73 -6.56 14.13
C GLY A 122 -15.60 -5.06 14.41
N ILE A 123 -14.43 -4.60 14.86
CA ILE A 123 -14.15 -3.18 15.12
C ILE A 123 -13.49 -2.58 13.88
N ASN A 124 -14.16 -1.62 13.26
CA ASN A 124 -13.72 -1.01 11.99
C ASN A 124 -13.30 0.46 12.12
N ASN A 125 -13.29 0.99 13.34
CA ASN A 125 -12.94 2.38 13.62
C ASN A 125 -11.58 2.44 14.33
N LEU A 126 -10.61 3.08 13.70
CA LEU A 126 -9.26 3.26 14.24
C LEU A 126 -8.84 4.72 14.13
N ALA A 127 -8.44 5.31 15.23
CA ALA A 127 -7.80 6.62 15.27
C ALA A 127 -6.34 6.47 15.71
N ILE A 128 -5.45 7.14 15.00
CA ILE A 128 -4.02 7.20 15.37
C ILE A 128 -3.65 8.64 15.68
N ILE A 129 -3.16 8.85 16.90
CA ILE A 129 -2.71 10.15 17.39
C ILE A 129 -1.18 10.19 17.33
N GLU A 130 -0.64 11.20 16.70
CA GLU A 130 0.82 11.37 16.51
C GLU A 130 1.48 10.12 15.91
N PRO A 131 1.11 9.76 14.68
CA PRO A 131 1.65 8.57 14.00
C PRO A 131 3.16 8.65 13.74
#